data_2927480b82c9302dab9b92d948710e39
#
_entry.id   2927480b82c9302dab9b92d948710e39
#
_cell.length_a   1.000
_cell.length_b   1.000
_cell.length_c   1.000
_cell.angle_alpha   90.00
_cell.angle_beta   90.00
_cell.angle_gamma   90.00
#
_symmetry.space_group_name_H-M   'P 1'
#
loop_
_entity.id
_entity.type
_entity.pdbx_description
1 polymer ?
#
loop_
_entity_poly.entity_id
_entity_poly.type
_entity_poly.pdbx_seq_one_letter_code
_entity_poly.pdbx_strand_id
1 'polypeptide(L)'
;MNLNQFAETHEVTNQPPPLDGANLYRIDLPLQQWSKRYGASWAETRIDAYGALAGGPLMEAGFLANQNKPVFASHDRYGHRIDLIEFHPAYHQLMNTAIEHGIPSLPWTDPQPGAHVARAAMSYLHTQADPGSGCPLTMTFASVPALRLQPDLAEIWLPKVLSTQYDSRNLGIAHKTGATIGMAMTEKQGGTDVRSNTTRAWPVGAGGPGQAYELVGHKWFCSAPMCDAFLTLAQTDKGLSCFLLPRHRPDDTRNEFYIQRLKNKLGNWSNASCEVEFRGALAWMIGEEGRGVATIIEMVAMTRFDCMIGSSALMRQALTQATHHCAHRSVSGRLLAEQPLMQNVLADLALESEAALALTLRMGRALDHLDESHESRFVRLVTAVGKYWICKRAPAMINEAAECLGGAGYVEDSILPRLYREAPVNSTWEGSGNVQCLDVLRALSKEPGVLDALFDELGDGHGDRRLAAHITALKGDFTDLSDIQYRARQLTEDIAVALQAKLLLEAGNTAVSDGFIAGRIAAGGRVYSALPRGVDVETLVSRASPQVA
;
A
#
# COMPACT_ATOMS: atom_id res chain seq x y z
N MET A 1 56.01 19.68 -20.69
CA MET A 1 54.60 19.42 -21.01
C MET A 1 53.88 19.18 -19.69
N ASN A 2 52.83 19.93 -19.43
CA ASN A 2 52.02 19.71 -18.21
C ASN A 2 51.11 18.53 -18.48
N LEU A 3 51.44 17.34 -18.01
CA LEU A 3 50.72 16.08 -18.26
C LEU A 3 49.27 16.13 -17.73
N ASN A 4 48.97 17.04 -16.77
CA ASN A 4 47.60 17.22 -16.26
C ASN A 4 46.62 17.75 -17.34
N GLN A 5 47.08 18.40 -18.40
CA GLN A 5 46.26 18.89 -19.49
C GLN A 5 45.61 17.75 -20.30
N PHE A 6 46.14 16.53 -20.20
CA PHE A 6 45.65 15.33 -20.88
C PHE A 6 45.01 14.32 -19.92
N ALA A 7 44.87 14.66 -18.63
CA ALA A 7 44.34 13.77 -17.61
C ALA A 7 42.79 13.81 -17.55
N GLU A 8 42.15 14.92 -17.98
CA GLU A 8 40.70 15.03 -18.10
C GLU A 8 40.22 14.39 -19.38
N THR A 9 39.36 13.39 -19.26
CA THR A 9 38.85 12.63 -20.41
C THR A 9 37.61 13.29 -21.02
N HIS A 10 36.79 14.01 -20.21
CA HIS A 10 35.55 14.63 -20.62
C HIS A 10 35.06 15.65 -19.58
N GLU A 11 34.13 16.46 -19.98
CA GLU A 11 33.30 17.31 -19.10
C GLU A 11 31.92 16.67 -18.92
N VAL A 12 31.40 16.66 -17.69
CA VAL A 12 30.05 16.14 -17.40
C VAL A 12 29.01 17.18 -17.81
N THR A 13 28.24 16.86 -18.85
CA THR A 13 27.20 17.72 -19.39
C THR A 13 25.90 16.95 -19.60
N ASN A 14 24.79 17.64 -19.86
CA ASN A 14 23.49 17.06 -20.24
C ASN A 14 22.96 16.05 -19.18
N GLN A 15 23.14 16.37 -17.91
CA GLN A 15 22.58 15.61 -16.79
C GLN A 15 21.52 16.44 -16.07
N PRO A 16 20.43 15.81 -15.55
CA PRO A 16 19.47 16.50 -14.72
C PRO A 16 20.10 16.92 -13.38
N PRO A 17 19.68 18.04 -12.78
CA PRO A 17 20.03 18.36 -11.42
C PRO A 17 19.42 17.32 -10.47
N PRO A 18 19.98 17.11 -9.27
CA PRO A 18 19.40 16.20 -8.29
C PRO A 18 18.02 16.70 -7.82
N LEU A 19 17.13 15.76 -7.49
CA LEU A 19 15.85 16.02 -6.83
C LEU A 19 15.93 15.93 -5.29
N ASP A 20 17.13 15.82 -4.76
CA ASP A 20 17.38 15.60 -3.34
C ASP A 20 16.85 16.77 -2.50
N GLY A 21 16.09 16.43 -1.44
CA GLY A 21 15.49 17.40 -0.54
C GLY A 21 14.22 18.10 -1.05
N ALA A 22 13.71 17.73 -2.25
CA ALA A 22 12.46 18.28 -2.74
C ALA A 22 11.29 17.86 -1.83
N ASN A 23 10.44 18.82 -1.43
CA ASN A 23 9.24 18.49 -0.66
C ASN A 23 8.23 17.75 -1.56
N LEU A 24 8.04 16.44 -1.31
CA LEU A 24 7.21 15.57 -2.14
C LEU A 24 5.72 15.98 -2.17
N TYR A 25 5.22 16.68 -1.16
CA TYR A 25 3.87 17.23 -1.19
C TYR A 25 3.77 18.44 -2.11
N ARG A 26 4.73 19.37 -2.01
CA ARG A 26 4.71 20.63 -2.80
C ARG A 26 4.89 20.41 -4.28
N ILE A 27 5.64 19.37 -4.68
CA ILE A 27 5.83 19.01 -6.09
C ILE A 27 4.74 18.09 -6.63
N ASP A 28 3.72 17.73 -5.83
CA ASP A 28 2.61 16.84 -6.22
C ASP A 28 1.28 17.61 -6.22
N LEU A 29 1.02 18.35 -7.31
CA LEU A 29 -0.23 19.08 -7.46
C LEU A 29 -1.49 18.20 -7.40
N PRO A 30 -1.54 17.00 -8.02
CA PRO A 30 -2.65 16.08 -7.83
C PRO A 30 -2.91 15.73 -6.36
N LEU A 31 -1.86 15.37 -5.58
CA LEU A 31 -2.03 15.05 -4.16
C LEU A 31 -2.64 16.22 -3.37
N GLN A 32 -2.17 17.44 -3.59
CA GLN A 32 -2.71 18.63 -2.94
C GLN A 32 -4.19 18.84 -3.26
N GLN A 33 -4.58 18.69 -4.52
CA GLN A 33 -5.96 18.91 -4.95
C GLN A 33 -6.90 17.81 -4.46
N TRP A 34 -6.51 16.55 -4.61
CA TRP A 34 -7.35 15.43 -4.21
C TRP A 34 -7.49 15.30 -2.68
N SER A 35 -6.45 15.57 -1.91
CA SER A 35 -6.54 15.56 -0.44
C SER A 35 -7.47 16.67 0.08
N LYS A 36 -7.39 17.88 -0.48
CA LYS A 36 -8.31 18.97 -0.17
C LYS A 36 -9.75 18.66 -0.55
N ARG A 37 -9.96 18.11 -1.75
CA ARG A 37 -11.28 17.72 -2.24
C ARG A 37 -11.99 16.74 -1.31
N TYR A 38 -11.26 15.83 -0.70
CA TYR A 38 -11.81 14.81 0.18
C TYR A 38 -11.66 15.10 1.68
N GLY A 39 -11.53 16.38 2.03
CA GLY A 39 -11.71 16.85 3.40
C GLY A 39 -10.46 16.92 4.27
N ALA A 40 -9.25 16.67 3.72
CA ALA A 40 -8.02 16.71 4.50
C ALA A 40 -7.37 18.11 4.58
N SER A 41 -8.06 19.19 4.23
CA SER A 41 -7.52 20.57 4.27
C SER A 41 -7.03 20.98 5.67
N TRP A 42 -7.67 20.51 6.73
CA TRP A 42 -7.25 20.75 8.12
C TRP A 42 -5.87 20.17 8.44
N ALA A 43 -5.46 19.12 7.76
CA ALA A 43 -4.17 18.44 7.94
C ALA A 43 -3.08 18.94 6.98
N GLU A 44 -3.34 19.93 6.12
CA GLU A 44 -2.42 20.37 5.07
C GLU A 44 -1.02 20.70 5.61
N THR A 45 -0.91 21.46 6.69
CA THR A 45 0.36 21.80 7.32
C THR A 45 1.15 20.55 7.76
N ARG A 46 0.46 19.55 8.29
CA ARG A 46 1.05 18.28 8.71
C ARG A 46 1.52 17.46 7.51
N ILE A 47 0.71 17.39 6.46
CA ILE A 47 1.04 16.65 5.22
C ILE A 47 2.22 17.34 4.51
N ASP A 48 2.26 18.67 4.44
CA ASP A 48 3.36 19.44 3.86
C ASP A 48 4.68 19.22 4.62
N ALA A 49 4.63 19.30 5.95
CA ALA A 49 5.79 19.01 6.78
C ALA A 49 6.31 17.57 6.57
N TYR A 50 5.39 16.61 6.47
CA TYR A 50 5.76 15.23 6.18
C TYR A 50 6.36 15.06 4.77
N GLY A 51 5.85 15.81 3.79
CA GLY A 51 6.39 15.84 2.43
C GLY A 51 7.85 16.28 2.36
N ALA A 52 8.24 17.26 3.18
CA ALA A 52 9.62 17.70 3.30
C ALA A 52 10.52 16.61 3.93
N LEU A 53 10.03 15.91 4.96
CA LEU A 53 10.76 14.79 5.57
C LEU A 53 10.91 13.63 4.56
N ALA A 54 9.84 13.29 3.85
CA ALA A 54 9.83 12.17 2.90
C ALA A 54 10.77 12.39 1.70
N GLY A 55 10.85 13.60 1.16
CA GLY A 55 11.75 13.92 0.06
C GLY A 55 13.18 14.24 0.46
N GLY A 56 13.43 14.45 1.77
CA GLY A 56 14.76 14.71 2.34
C GLY A 56 15.28 13.52 3.15
N PRO A 57 15.34 13.63 4.50
CA PRO A 57 16.03 12.65 5.33
C PRO A 57 15.44 11.22 5.27
N LEU A 58 14.15 11.06 4.98
CA LEU A 58 13.56 9.71 4.85
C LEU A 58 13.91 9.06 3.51
N MET A 59 14.11 9.84 2.43
CA MET A 59 14.58 9.32 1.16
C MET A 59 15.97 8.69 1.30
N GLU A 60 16.89 9.39 1.95
CA GLU A 60 18.24 8.88 2.26
C GLU A 60 18.16 7.64 3.16
N ALA A 61 17.36 7.71 4.23
CA ALA A 61 17.14 6.57 5.12
C ALA A 61 16.57 5.35 4.37
N GLY A 62 15.68 5.56 3.40
CA GLY A 62 15.13 4.51 2.54
C GLY A 62 16.21 3.82 1.70
N PHE A 63 17.14 4.55 1.10
CA PHE A 63 18.28 3.96 0.39
C PHE A 63 19.15 3.14 1.33
N LEU A 64 19.54 3.69 2.47
CA LEU A 64 20.38 3.00 3.46
C LEU A 64 19.70 1.74 4.02
N ALA A 65 18.42 1.78 4.34
CA ALA A 65 17.69 0.64 4.86
C ALA A 65 17.54 -0.49 3.82
N ASN A 66 17.40 -0.15 2.53
CA ASN A 66 17.34 -1.16 1.46
C ASN A 66 18.71 -1.75 1.13
N GLN A 67 19.77 -0.98 1.17
CA GLN A 67 21.15 -1.47 0.98
C GLN A 67 21.59 -2.38 2.13
N ASN A 68 21.16 -2.09 3.34
CA ASN A 68 21.50 -2.82 4.56
C ASN A 68 20.30 -3.64 5.04
N LYS A 69 20.06 -4.78 4.41
CA LYS A 69 18.93 -5.67 4.71
C LYS A 69 18.97 -6.17 6.16
N PRO A 70 17.81 -6.44 6.78
CA PRO A 70 17.73 -7.03 8.12
C PRO A 70 18.52 -8.32 8.25
N VAL A 71 19.17 -8.52 9.39
CA VAL A 71 19.98 -9.70 9.71
C VAL A 71 19.33 -10.49 10.84
N PHE A 72 19.24 -11.80 10.66
CA PHE A 72 18.68 -12.72 11.65
C PHE A 72 19.75 -13.36 12.52
N ALA A 73 19.68 -13.12 13.83
CA ALA A 73 20.46 -13.80 14.84
C ALA A 73 19.56 -14.81 15.60
N SER A 74 19.67 -16.09 15.29
CA SER A 74 18.87 -17.14 15.93
C SER A 74 19.32 -17.42 17.36
N HIS A 75 20.63 -17.38 17.62
CA HIS A 75 21.26 -17.66 18.93
C HIS A 75 22.28 -16.58 19.26
N ASP A 76 22.50 -16.39 20.57
CA ASP A 76 23.63 -15.61 21.08
C ASP A 76 24.95 -16.40 21.01
N ARG A 77 26.06 -15.76 21.40
CA ARG A 77 27.39 -16.41 21.41
C ARG A 77 27.53 -17.57 22.39
N TYR A 78 26.57 -17.76 23.29
CA TYR A 78 26.58 -18.82 24.28
C TYR A 78 25.65 -19.99 23.90
N GLY A 79 24.94 -19.88 22.76
CA GLY A 79 24.01 -20.88 22.27
C GLY A 79 22.57 -20.74 22.77
N HIS A 80 22.24 -19.66 23.50
CA HIS A 80 20.84 -19.38 23.87
C HIS A 80 20.08 -18.84 22.66
N ARG A 81 18.91 -19.37 22.42
CA ARG A 81 18.06 -18.90 21.33
C ARG A 81 17.49 -17.52 21.65
N ILE A 82 17.70 -16.57 20.75
CA ILE A 82 17.26 -15.16 20.90
C ILE A 82 16.25 -14.69 19.86
N ASP A 83 16.24 -15.30 18.68
CA ASP A 83 15.36 -14.94 17.54
C ASP A 83 15.26 -13.41 17.32
N LEU A 84 16.41 -12.77 17.23
CA LEU A 84 16.53 -11.34 17.04
C LEU A 84 16.69 -11.01 15.56
N ILE A 85 15.96 -10.02 15.08
CA ILE A 85 16.20 -9.38 13.80
C ILE A 85 16.82 -8.02 14.06
N GLU A 86 18.01 -7.80 13.54
CA GLU A 86 18.71 -6.53 13.61
C GLU A 86 18.45 -5.73 12.34
N PHE A 87 18.03 -4.49 12.51
CA PHE A 87 17.80 -3.55 11.43
C PHE A 87 18.86 -2.46 11.44
N HIS A 88 19.17 -1.93 10.26
CA HIS A 88 20.00 -0.73 10.16
C HIS A 88 19.34 0.47 10.86
N PRO A 89 20.11 1.40 11.48
CA PRO A 89 19.54 2.59 12.15
C PRO A 89 18.58 3.41 11.27
N ALA A 90 18.82 3.46 9.97
CA ALA A 90 17.93 4.13 9.02
C ALA A 90 16.50 3.55 9.00
N TYR A 91 16.33 2.23 9.18
CA TYR A 91 15.01 1.64 9.33
C TYR A 91 14.28 2.15 10.58
N HIS A 92 15.00 2.26 11.69
CA HIS A 92 14.44 2.80 12.93
C HIS A 92 14.07 4.27 12.79
N GLN A 93 14.84 5.06 12.01
CA GLN A 93 14.50 6.44 11.67
C GLN A 93 13.19 6.52 10.88
N LEU A 94 13.01 5.67 9.85
CA LEU A 94 11.78 5.58 9.06
C LEU A 94 10.58 5.26 9.95
N MET A 95 10.69 4.24 10.80
CA MET A 95 9.64 3.83 11.72
C MET A 95 9.30 4.90 12.75
N ASN A 96 10.32 5.51 13.37
CA ASN A 96 10.13 6.55 14.38
C ASN A 96 9.39 7.75 13.80
N THR A 97 9.85 8.26 12.67
CA THR A 97 9.22 9.42 12.02
C THR A 97 7.78 9.14 11.61
N ALA A 98 7.50 7.95 11.07
CA ALA A 98 6.15 7.59 10.68
C ALA A 98 5.19 7.46 11.87
N ILE A 99 5.63 6.85 12.97
CA ILE A 99 4.83 6.69 14.19
C ILE A 99 4.62 8.02 14.89
N GLU A 100 5.65 8.85 15.02
CA GLU A 100 5.59 10.19 15.60
C GLU A 100 4.56 11.08 14.88
N HIS A 101 4.48 10.96 13.55
CA HIS A 101 3.48 11.68 12.74
C HIS A 101 2.12 10.98 12.66
N GLY A 102 1.93 9.86 13.36
CA GLY A 102 0.64 9.17 13.50
C GLY A 102 0.19 8.39 12.26
N ILE A 103 1.08 7.98 11.38
CA ILE A 103 0.69 7.17 10.21
C ILE A 103 -0.12 5.93 10.62
N PRO A 104 0.26 5.14 11.67
CA PRO A 104 -0.56 3.99 12.06
C PRO A 104 -1.75 4.33 12.97
N SER A 105 -1.92 5.59 13.42
CA SER A 105 -2.88 5.88 14.50
C SER A 105 -3.86 7.02 14.22
N LEU A 106 -3.56 7.95 13.31
CA LEU A 106 -4.31 9.21 13.15
C LEU A 106 -5.82 9.05 13.05
N PRO A 107 -6.43 8.21 12.18
CA PRO A 107 -7.90 8.11 12.11
C PRO A 107 -8.53 7.52 13.39
N TRP A 108 -7.76 6.82 14.19
CA TRP A 108 -8.24 6.19 15.43
C TRP A 108 -8.14 7.11 16.65
N THR A 109 -7.18 8.04 16.65
CA THR A 109 -6.91 8.98 17.75
C THR A 109 -7.55 10.35 17.55
N ASP A 110 -7.77 10.74 16.29
CA ASP A 110 -8.39 12.00 15.89
C ASP A 110 -9.42 11.73 14.78
N PRO A 111 -10.52 11.02 15.09
CA PRO A 111 -11.55 10.67 14.12
C PRO A 111 -12.35 11.92 13.74
N GLN A 112 -12.19 12.35 12.48
CA GLN A 112 -12.94 13.44 11.89
C GLN A 112 -13.00 13.28 10.36
N PRO A 113 -13.89 13.97 9.65
CA PRO A 113 -13.94 13.93 8.20
C PRO A 113 -12.58 14.26 7.58
N GLY A 114 -12.10 13.40 6.70
CA GLY A 114 -10.79 13.51 6.06
C GLY A 114 -9.62 12.91 6.85
N ALA A 115 -9.83 12.24 7.99
CA ALA A 115 -8.76 11.64 8.78
C ALA A 115 -8.08 10.46 8.05
N HIS A 116 -8.86 9.58 7.42
CA HIS A 116 -8.30 8.52 6.58
C HIS A 116 -7.63 9.08 5.32
N VAL A 117 -8.16 10.17 4.75
CA VAL A 117 -7.54 10.87 3.61
C VAL A 117 -6.19 11.48 4.00
N ALA A 118 -6.11 12.17 5.15
CA ALA A 118 -4.87 12.75 5.68
C ALA A 118 -3.82 11.67 5.97
N ARG A 119 -4.22 10.57 6.61
CA ARG A 119 -3.35 9.41 6.83
C ARG A 119 -2.88 8.81 5.51
N ALA A 120 -3.80 8.63 4.54
CA ALA A 120 -3.45 8.09 3.23
C ALA A 120 -2.44 8.98 2.49
N ALA A 121 -2.59 10.30 2.55
CA ALA A 121 -1.64 11.25 1.98
C ALA A 121 -0.25 11.13 2.63
N MET A 122 -0.16 11.04 3.96
CA MET A 122 1.14 10.85 4.64
C MET A 122 1.75 9.48 4.35
N SER A 123 0.95 8.40 4.31
CA SER A 123 1.41 7.06 3.93
C SER A 123 1.91 7.00 2.49
N TYR A 124 1.25 7.71 1.58
CA TYR A 124 1.66 7.86 0.19
C TYR A 124 3.01 8.57 0.06
N LEU A 125 3.23 9.64 0.83
CA LEU A 125 4.51 10.33 0.88
C LEU A 125 5.61 9.44 1.48
N HIS A 126 5.31 8.75 2.59
CA HIS A 126 6.24 7.81 3.23
C HIS A 126 6.69 6.68 2.29
N THR A 127 5.73 6.08 1.58
CA THR A 127 6.00 4.97 0.66
C THR A 127 6.90 5.38 -0.51
N GLN A 128 6.87 6.64 -0.94
CA GLN A 128 7.79 7.14 -1.95
C GLN A 128 9.25 7.12 -1.46
N ALA A 129 9.47 7.30 -0.15
CA ALA A 129 10.79 7.21 0.47
C ALA A 129 11.18 5.76 0.77
N ASP A 130 10.32 4.99 1.44
CA ASP A 130 10.55 3.57 1.75
C ASP A 130 9.25 2.78 1.91
N PRO A 131 8.91 1.89 0.96
CA PRO A 131 7.73 1.05 1.07
C PRO A 131 7.86 -0.08 2.10
N GLY A 132 9.07 -0.53 2.43
CA GLY A 132 9.29 -1.67 3.33
C GLY A 132 8.86 -1.40 4.76
N SER A 133 9.22 -0.26 5.34
CA SER A 133 8.77 0.16 6.66
C SER A 133 7.25 0.41 6.72
N GLY A 134 6.59 0.63 5.59
CA GLY A 134 5.13 0.71 5.48
C GLY A 134 4.41 -0.56 5.93
N CYS A 135 5.04 -1.74 5.80
CA CYS A 135 4.40 -3.01 6.16
C CYS A 135 4.01 -3.11 7.65
N PRO A 136 4.91 -2.94 8.64
CA PRO A 136 4.51 -2.92 10.06
C PRO A 136 3.58 -1.76 10.42
N LEU A 137 3.73 -0.59 9.78
CA LEU A 137 2.83 0.56 9.99
C LEU A 137 1.40 0.24 9.56
N THR A 138 1.24 -0.38 8.39
CA THR A 138 -0.04 -0.83 7.86
C THR A 138 -0.70 -1.87 8.75
N MET A 139 0.03 -2.90 9.16
CA MET A 139 -0.51 -3.95 10.02
C MET A 139 -0.92 -3.40 11.39
N THR A 140 -0.14 -2.47 11.96
CA THR A 140 -0.47 -1.79 13.22
C THR A 140 -1.75 -0.97 13.09
N PHE A 141 -1.87 -0.14 12.05
CA PHE A 141 -3.08 0.62 11.75
C PHE A 141 -4.32 -0.27 11.62
N ALA A 142 -4.18 -1.33 10.83
CA ALA A 142 -5.28 -2.22 10.47
C ALA A 142 -5.73 -3.16 11.62
N SER A 143 -4.90 -3.33 12.65
CA SER A 143 -5.22 -4.22 13.79
C SER A 143 -6.25 -3.65 14.75
N VAL A 144 -6.47 -2.32 14.75
CA VAL A 144 -7.30 -1.63 15.73
C VAL A 144 -8.75 -2.13 15.77
N PRO A 145 -9.46 -2.29 14.64
CA PRO A 145 -10.82 -2.82 14.67
C PRO A 145 -10.90 -4.23 15.31
N ALA A 146 -9.98 -5.12 14.96
CA ALA A 146 -9.96 -6.47 15.54
C ALA A 146 -9.67 -6.45 17.05
N LEU A 147 -8.72 -5.62 17.51
CA LEU A 147 -8.43 -5.47 18.94
C LEU A 147 -9.63 -4.94 19.73
N ARG A 148 -10.42 -4.03 19.17
CA ARG A 148 -11.62 -3.47 19.79
C ARG A 148 -12.71 -4.52 20.05
N LEU A 149 -12.70 -5.66 19.34
CA LEU A 149 -13.64 -6.75 19.58
C LEU A 149 -13.42 -7.47 20.92
N GLN A 150 -12.25 -7.26 21.56
CA GLN A 150 -11.93 -7.90 22.84
C GLN A 150 -11.50 -6.83 23.86
N PRO A 151 -12.44 -6.28 24.67
CA PRO A 151 -12.18 -5.14 25.56
C PRO A 151 -11.01 -5.31 26.52
N ASP A 152 -10.88 -6.47 27.15
CA ASP A 152 -9.81 -6.73 28.13
C ASP A 152 -8.41 -6.66 27.50
N LEU A 153 -8.27 -7.13 26.26
CA LEU A 153 -7.03 -7.02 25.50
C LEU A 153 -6.83 -5.63 24.94
N ALA A 154 -7.92 -4.98 24.52
CA ALA A 154 -7.89 -3.62 23.99
C ALA A 154 -7.39 -2.63 25.04
N GLU A 155 -7.80 -2.77 26.31
CA GLU A 155 -7.34 -1.93 27.41
C GLU A 155 -5.81 -1.97 27.60
N ILE A 156 -5.21 -3.14 27.39
CA ILE A 156 -3.76 -3.34 27.53
C ILE A 156 -3.01 -2.84 26.29
N TRP A 157 -3.50 -3.17 25.09
CA TRP A 157 -2.75 -3.02 23.85
C TRP A 157 -3.00 -1.70 23.13
N LEU A 158 -4.24 -1.21 23.07
CA LEU A 158 -4.56 -0.01 22.28
C LEU A 158 -3.81 1.25 22.73
N PRO A 159 -3.59 1.53 24.03
CA PRO A 159 -2.79 2.70 24.43
C PRO A 159 -1.37 2.68 23.89
N LYS A 160 -0.79 1.49 23.66
CA LYS A 160 0.55 1.31 23.10
C LYS A 160 0.55 1.28 21.57
N VAL A 161 -0.43 0.64 20.95
CA VAL A 161 -0.63 0.57 19.49
C VAL A 161 -0.94 1.93 18.88
N LEU A 162 -1.68 2.77 19.61
CA LEU A 162 -2.05 4.13 19.19
C LEU A 162 -1.05 5.21 19.62
N SER A 163 0.03 4.82 20.31
CA SER A 163 1.08 5.74 20.75
C SER A 163 1.81 6.36 19.55
N THR A 164 2.18 7.62 19.69
CA THR A 164 3.09 8.31 18.74
C THR A 164 4.56 8.13 19.11
N GLN A 165 4.88 7.25 20.05
CA GLN A 165 6.25 6.92 20.44
C GLN A 165 6.65 5.57 19.85
N TYR A 166 7.70 5.57 19.04
CA TYR A 166 8.29 4.34 18.56
C TYR A 166 9.19 3.71 19.61
N ASP A 167 8.97 2.45 19.93
CA ASP A 167 9.79 1.70 20.87
C ASP A 167 10.31 0.41 20.22
N SER A 168 11.58 0.42 19.80
CA SER A 168 12.23 -0.72 19.14
C SER A 168 12.76 -1.78 20.10
N ARG A 169 12.65 -1.57 21.41
CA ARG A 169 13.16 -2.53 22.42
C ARG A 169 12.36 -3.83 22.38
N ASN A 170 13.06 -4.94 22.46
CA ASN A 170 12.46 -6.28 22.51
C ASN A 170 12.06 -6.64 23.94
N LEU A 171 10.93 -6.12 24.40
CA LEU A 171 10.41 -6.22 25.78
C LEU A 171 8.93 -6.61 25.79
N GLY A 172 8.46 -7.10 26.93
CA GLY A 172 7.03 -7.33 27.18
C GLY A 172 6.23 -6.03 27.14
N ILE A 173 4.94 -6.13 26.78
CA ILE A 173 4.05 -4.99 26.52
C ILE A 173 3.95 -4.04 27.71
N ALA A 174 4.06 -4.53 28.95
CA ALA A 174 4.03 -3.72 30.17
C ALA A 174 5.14 -2.66 30.23
N HIS A 175 6.29 -2.94 29.63
CA HIS A 175 7.49 -2.09 29.63
C HIS A 175 7.66 -1.24 28.37
N LYS A 176 6.75 -1.36 27.42
CA LYS A 176 6.80 -0.62 26.15
C LYS A 176 6.11 0.76 26.27
N THR A 177 6.64 1.74 25.55
CA THR A 177 6.00 3.06 25.39
C THR A 177 5.12 3.12 24.14
N GLY A 178 5.43 2.32 23.14
CA GLY A 178 4.63 2.12 21.93
C GLY A 178 4.79 0.69 21.45
N ALA A 179 3.81 0.17 20.72
CA ALA A 179 3.80 -1.19 20.23
C ALA A 179 3.35 -1.28 18.76
N THR A 180 3.90 -2.25 18.05
CA THR A 180 3.50 -2.60 16.69
C THR A 180 2.83 -3.97 16.65
N ILE A 181 1.84 -4.10 15.78
CA ILE A 181 1.12 -5.37 15.58
C ILE A 181 1.40 -5.88 14.18
N GLY A 182 1.77 -7.16 14.09
CA GLY A 182 1.90 -7.88 12.84
C GLY A 182 0.69 -8.74 12.52
N MET A 183 0.75 -9.43 11.38
CA MET A 183 -0.26 -10.39 10.93
C MET A 183 0.43 -11.62 10.33
N ALA A 184 -0.02 -12.82 10.72
CA ALA A 184 0.54 -14.07 10.23
C ALA A 184 -0.56 -15.10 9.96
N MET A 185 -0.98 -15.24 8.70
CA MET A 185 -2.09 -16.13 8.32
C MET A 185 -1.67 -17.30 7.44
N THR A 186 -0.78 -17.06 6.46
CA THR A 186 -0.38 -18.06 5.45
C THR A 186 0.44 -19.19 6.07
N GLU A 187 0.08 -20.42 5.74
CA GLU A 187 0.85 -21.64 6.07
C GLU A 187 1.50 -22.23 4.80
N LYS A 188 2.34 -23.27 4.95
CA LYS A 188 3.09 -23.86 3.82
C LYS A 188 2.18 -24.36 2.70
N GLN A 189 1.00 -24.88 3.01
CA GLN A 189 0.02 -25.42 2.05
C GLN A 189 -0.73 -24.31 1.28
N GLY A 190 -0.69 -23.05 1.74
CA GLY A 190 -1.28 -21.91 1.04
C GLY A 190 -1.79 -20.80 1.94
N GLY A 191 -2.10 -19.65 1.33
CA GLY A 191 -2.62 -18.46 1.99
C GLY A 191 -4.00 -18.03 1.49
N THR A 192 -4.42 -18.48 0.30
CA THR A 192 -5.73 -18.15 -0.26
C THR A 192 -6.87 -18.88 0.46
N ASP A 193 -6.68 -20.16 0.74
CA ASP A 193 -7.61 -20.97 1.53
C ASP A 193 -7.13 -21.11 2.98
N VAL A 194 -7.28 -20.04 3.76
CA VAL A 194 -6.89 -20.03 5.19
C VAL A 194 -7.71 -21.01 6.03
N ARG A 195 -8.86 -21.49 5.53
CA ARG A 195 -9.67 -22.49 6.26
C ARG A 195 -8.99 -23.85 6.33
N SER A 196 -8.08 -24.12 5.39
CA SER A 196 -7.24 -25.33 5.38
C SER A 196 -6.01 -25.23 6.31
N ASN A 197 -5.86 -24.16 7.08
CA ASN A 197 -4.78 -23.99 8.04
C ASN A 197 -4.79 -25.14 9.06
N THR A 198 -3.58 -25.62 9.41
CA THR A 198 -3.36 -26.74 10.31
C THR A 198 -2.84 -26.36 11.69
N THR A 199 -2.41 -25.10 11.88
CA THR A 199 -2.06 -24.58 13.22
C THR A 199 -3.24 -24.75 14.16
N ARG A 200 -3.02 -25.36 15.33
CA ARG A 200 -4.05 -25.61 16.35
C ARG A 200 -3.84 -24.75 17.58
N ALA A 201 -4.95 -24.45 18.25
CA ALA A 201 -5.00 -23.73 19.51
C ALA A 201 -5.65 -24.62 20.57
N TRP A 202 -4.97 -24.76 21.72
CA TRP A 202 -5.41 -25.53 22.86
C TRP A 202 -5.69 -24.58 24.03
N PRO A 203 -6.88 -24.60 24.66
CA PRO A 203 -7.19 -23.71 25.76
C PRO A 203 -6.32 -24.01 27.00
N VAL A 204 -5.80 -22.99 27.65
CA VAL A 204 -5.06 -23.09 28.91
C VAL A 204 -6.00 -23.19 30.13
N GLY A 205 -7.28 -22.96 29.94
CA GLY A 205 -8.32 -23.00 30.96
C GLY A 205 -9.69 -23.28 30.35
N ALA A 206 -10.67 -22.45 30.69
CA ALA A 206 -12.05 -22.64 30.23
C ALA A 206 -12.23 -22.46 28.71
N GLY A 207 -11.33 -21.75 28.04
CA GLY A 207 -11.45 -21.41 26.61
C GLY A 207 -12.51 -20.35 26.33
N GLY A 208 -12.58 -19.93 25.06
CA GLY A 208 -13.51 -18.90 24.58
C GLY A 208 -12.89 -17.52 24.39
N PRO A 209 -13.70 -16.52 24.02
CA PRO A 209 -13.25 -15.15 23.78
C PRO A 209 -12.48 -14.56 24.98
N GLY A 210 -11.35 -13.90 24.72
CA GLY A 210 -10.48 -13.29 25.72
C GLY A 210 -9.65 -14.29 26.54
N GLN A 211 -9.87 -15.58 26.39
CA GLN A 211 -9.13 -16.60 27.13
C GLN A 211 -7.81 -16.96 26.48
N ALA A 212 -6.88 -17.49 27.31
CA ALA A 212 -5.55 -17.89 26.87
C ALA A 212 -5.56 -19.27 26.22
N TYR A 213 -4.74 -19.43 25.19
CA TYR A 213 -4.52 -20.65 24.43
C TYR A 213 -3.03 -20.86 24.17
N GLU A 214 -2.63 -22.11 24.03
CA GLU A 214 -1.33 -22.48 23.46
C GLU A 214 -1.50 -22.85 21.99
N LEU A 215 -0.70 -22.18 21.12
CA LEU A 215 -0.70 -22.45 19.69
C LEU A 215 0.45 -23.38 19.31
N VAL A 216 0.12 -24.39 18.50
CA VAL A 216 1.08 -25.33 17.92
C VAL A 216 0.89 -25.36 16.40
N GLY A 217 1.95 -25.08 15.66
CA GLY A 217 1.91 -25.04 14.20
C GLY A 217 2.97 -24.15 13.59
N HIS A 218 2.66 -23.56 12.44
CA HIS A 218 3.63 -22.74 11.71
C HIS A 218 2.94 -21.66 10.87
N LYS A 219 3.73 -20.62 10.53
CA LYS A 219 3.36 -19.68 9.46
C LYS A 219 4.50 -19.54 8.45
N TRP A 220 4.12 -19.47 7.17
CA TRP A 220 5.06 -19.49 6.04
C TRP A 220 5.51 -18.10 5.60
N PHE A 221 4.66 -17.10 5.85
CA PHE A 221 4.98 -15.69 5.69
C PHE A 221 4.52 -14.94 6.95
N CYS A 222 5.48 -14.49 7.74
CA CYS A 222 5.30 -13.62 8.88
C CYS A 222 6.19 -12.40 8.68
N SER A 223 5.58 -11.30 8.25
CA SER A 223 6.29 -10.04 8.00
C SER A 223 6.48 -9.26 9.28
N ALA A 224 7.55 -8.45 9.32
CA ALA A 224 7.94 -7.65 10.48
C ALA A 224 7.98 -8.47 11.78
N PRO A 225 8.81 -9.53 11.86
CA PRO A 225 8.79 -10.48 12.97
C PRO A 225 9.22 -9.88 14.31
N MET A 226 9.67 -8.62 14.34
CA MET A 226 9.93 -7.87 15.57
C MET A 226 8.74 -7.04 16.05
N CYS A 227 7.56 -7.11 15.40
CA CYS A 227 6.32 -6.59 15.97
C CYS A 227 6.07 -7.20 17.36
N ASP A 228 5.46 -6.42 18.25
CA ASP A 228 5.28 -6.80 19.65
C ASP A 228 4.25 -7.90 19.84
N ALA A 229 3.26 -7.97 18.94
CA ALA A 229 2.32 -9.10 18.84
C ALA A 229 1.85 -9.31 17.39
N PHE A 230 1.15 -10.41 17.15
CA PHE A 230 0.61 -10.79 15.86
C PHE A 230 -0.86 -11.17 15.97
N LEU A 231 -1.68 -10.70 15.03
CA LEU A 231 -2.98 -11.33 14.77
C LEU A 231 -2.75 -12.57 13.89
N THR A 232 -3.22 -13.72 14.34
CA THR A 232 -3.03 -15.00 13.65
C THR A 232 -4.27 -15.88 13.74
N LEU A 233 -4.37 -16.87 12.84
CA LEU A 233 -5.47 -17.82 12.80
C LEU A 233 -4.97 -19.22 13.21
N ALA A 234 -5.76 -19.90 14.05
CA ALA A 234 -5.53 -21.29 14.46
C ALA A 234 -6.87 -22.03 14.61
N GLN A 235 -6.84 -23.35 14.42
CA GLN A 235 -8.00 -24.24 14.58
C GLN A 235 -8.26 -24.52 16.07
N THR A 236 -9.48 -24.32 16.49
CA THR A 236 -10.05 -24.85 17.73
C THR A 236 -11.02 -25.99 17.42
N ASP A 237 -11.64 -26.57 18.43
CA ASP A 237 -12.68 -27.61 18.23
C ASP A 237 -13.93 -27.07 17.52
N LYS A 238 -14.20 -25.73 17.60
CA LYS A 238 -15.31 -25.08 16.90
C LYS A 238 -14.92 -24.47 15.55
N GLY A 239 -13.64 -24.58 15.17
CA GLY A 239 -13.14 -24.12 13.88
C GLY A 239 -12.10 -23.03 13.96
N LEU A 240 -11.81 -22.42 12.79
CA LEU A 240 -10.74 -21.43 12.65
C LEU A 240 -11.08 -20.15 13.42
N SER A 241 -10.24 -19.80 14.40
CA SER A 241 -10.41 -18.69 15.34
C SER A 241 -9.24 -17.70 15.23
N CYS A 242 -9.46 -16.45 15.64
CA CYS A 242 -8.46 -15.39 15.63
C CYS A 242 -7.81 -15.25 17.00
N PHE A 243 -6.49 -15.01 17.02
CA PHE A 243 -5.70 -14.88 18.24
C PHE A 243 -4.76 -13.71 18.16
N LEU A 244 -4.60 -13.01 19.30
CA LEU A 244 -3.48 -12.10 19.54
C LEU A 244 -2.35 -12.89 20.17
N LEU A 245 -1.22 -12.98 19.49
CA LEU A 245 -0.04 -13.72 19.88
C LEU A 245 1.12 -12.75 20.13
N PRO A 246 1.44 -12.40 21.40
CA PRO A 246 2.55 -11.54 21.73
C PRO A 246 3.90 -12.23 21.63
N ARG A 247 4.96 -11.44 21.40
CA ARG A 247 6.35 -11.91 21.39
C ARG A 247 6.87 -12.28 22.78
N HIS A 248 6.34 -11.66 23.83
CA HIS A 248 6.67 -11.93 25.23
C HIS A 248 5.43 -12.33 25.98
N ARG A 249 5.61 -13.22 26.93
CA ARG A 249 4.57 -13.62 27.89
C ARG A 249 4.37 -12.55 28.95
N PRO A 250 3.28 -12.58 29.73
CA PRO A 250 3.03 -11.62 30.81
C PRO A 250 4.10 -11.59 31.92
N ASP A 251 4.89 -12.65 32.04
CA ASP A 251 6.03 -12.76 32.97
C ASP A 251 7.35 -12.25 32.38
N ASP A 252 7.27 -11.52 31.24
CA ASP A 252 8.40 -10.99 30.47
C ASP A 252 9.33 -12.06 29.84
N THR A 253 9.02 -13.33 29.96
CA THR A 253 9.74 -14.38 29.25
C THR A 253 9.39 -14.34 27.76
N ARG A 254 10.32 -14.78 26.91
CA ARG A 254 10.02 -14.94 25.48
C ARG A 254 8.92 -15.97 25.27
N ASN A 255 8.02 -15.65 24.36
CA ASN A 255 7.00 -16.61 23.94
C ASN A 255 7.59 -17.67 22.99
N GLU A 256 6.93 -18.80 22.85
CA GLU A 256 7.33 -19.95 22.02
C GLU A 256 7.10 -19.66 20.51
N PHE A 257 7.62 -18.54 20.05
CA PHE A 257 7.59 -18.01 18.70
C PHE A 257 8.99 -18.15 18.08
N TYR A 258 9.19 -19.20 17.25
CA TYR A 258 10.50 -19.60 16.76
C TYR A 258 10.70 -19.21 15.29
N ILE A 259 11.52 -18.19 15.04
CA ILE A 259 11.89 -17.79 13.67
C ILE A 259 12.81 -18.87 13.09
N GLN A 260 12.46 -19.37 11.89
CA GLN A 260 13.22 -20.41 11.21
C GLN A 260 14.26 -19.82 10.27
N ARG A 261 13.84 -18.86 9.43
CA ARG A 261 14.71 -18.11 8.51
C ARG A 261 14.02 -16.86 8.00
N LEU A 262 14.79 -15.93 7.44
CA LEU A 262 14.27 -14.83 6.64
C LEU A 262 14.05 -15.26 5.20
N LYS A 263 13.02 -14.68 4.56
CA LYS A 263 12.76 -14.82 3.13
C LYS A 263 13.73 -13.96 2.33
N ASN A 264 14.36 -14.53 1.30
CA ASN A 264 15.09 -13.77 0.29
C ASN A 264 14.11 -13.27 -0.77
N LYS A 265 13.71 -12.02 -0.68
CA LYS A 265 12.62 -11.42 -1.47
C LYS A 265 13.15 -10.63 -2.66
N LEU A 266 12.30 -10.47 -3.70
CA LEU A 266 12.58 -9.61 -4.85
C LEU A 266 12.74 -8.14 -4.44
N GLY A 267 11.81 -7.63 -3.62
CA GLY A 267 11.77 -6.27 -3.07
C GLY A 267 11.42 -6.28 -1.59
N ASN A 268 10.99 -5.13 -1.06
CA ASN A 268 10.66 -4.96 0.36
C ASN A 268 11.87 -5.31 1.26
N TRP A 269 13.04 -4.83 0.88
CA TRP A 269 14.31 -5.25 1.48
C TRP A 269 14.56 -4.63 2.84
N SER A 270 14.07 -3.41 3.08
CA SER A 270 14.15 -2.78 4.39
C SER A 270 13.32 -3.49 5.46
N ASN A 271 12.28 -4.26 5.04
CA ASN A 271 11.44 -5.07 5.91
C ASN A 271 11.91 -6.53 5.96
N ALA A 272 11.86 -7.14 7.15
CA ALA A 272 12.05 -8.58 7.32
C ALA A 272 10.73 -9.32 7.10
N SER A 273 10.80 -10.51 6.47
CA SER A 273 9.71 -11.48 6.43
C SER A 273 10.26 -12.86 6.71
N CYS A 274 9.63 -13.64 7.56
CA CYS A 274 10.17 -14.89 8.04
C CYS A 274 9.20 -16.08 7.92
N GLU A 275 9.74 -17.26 8.15
CA GLU A 275 9.00 -18.47 8.50
C GLU A 275 9.06 -18.63 10.02
N VAL A 276 7.95 -19.00 10.64
CA VAL A 276 7.87 -19.16 12.09
C VAL A 276 7.17 -20.46 12.47
N GLU A 277 7.62 -21.07 13.55
CA GLU A 277 6.95 -22.19 14.22
C GLU A 277 6.50 -21.79 15.62
N PHE A 278 5.33 -22.27 16.00
CA PHE A 278 4.73 -22.14 17.33
C PHE A 278 4.79 -23.49 18.04
N ARG A 279 5.39 -23.51 19.23
CA ARG A 279 5.58 -24.75 20.01
C ARG A 279 4.97 -24.62 21.39
N GLY A 280 3.67 -24.32 21.47
CA GLY A 280 2.98 -23.94 22.69
C GLY A 280 3.04 -22.43 22.92
N ALA A 281 2.97 -21.63 21.82
CA ALA A 281 2.99 -20.17 21.91
C ALA A 281 1.72 -19.67 22.59
N LEU A 282 1.86 -18.91 23.68
CA LEU A 282 0.74 -18.34 24.43
C LEU A 282 0.09 -17.22 23.62
N ALA A 283 -1.23 -17.29 23.45
CA ALA A 283 -2.03 -16.32 22.71
C ALA A 283 -3.41 -16.16 23.33
N TRP A 284 -4.10 -15.07 23.00
CA TRP A 284 -5.46 -14.80 23.50
C TRP A 284 -6.43 -14.76 22.34
N MET A 285 -7.58 -15.43 22.49
CA MET A 285 -8.63 -15.43 21.49
C MET A 285 -9.25 -14.03 21.35
N ILE A 286 -9.39 -13.55 20.12
CA ILE A 286 -10.12 -12.33 19.79
C ILE A 286 -11.41 -12.68 19.06
N GLY A 287 -12.53 -12.12 19.53
CA GLY A 287 -13.84 -12.36 18.96
C GLY A 287 -14.33 -13.79 19.22
N GLU A 288 -15.34 -14.23 18.47
CA GLU A 288 -16.01 -15.51 18.67
C GLU A 288 -15.21 -16.70 18.14
N GLU A 289 -15.23 -17.80 18.88
CA GLU A 289 -14.62 -19.06 18.48
C GLU A 289 -15.24 -19.62 17.22
N GLY A 290 -14.40 -20.06 16.27
CA GLY A 290 -14.83 -20.56 14.95
C GLY A 290 -15.14 -19.45 13.93
N ARG A 291 -15.03 -18.17 14.30
CA ARG A 291 -15.30 -17.02 13.42
C ARG A 291 -14.05 -16.19 13.10
N GLY A 292 -12.88 -16.79 13.18
CA GLY A 292 -11.61 -16.10 13.02
C GLY A 292 -11.46 -15.32 11.70
N VAL A 293 -11.99 -15.85 10.59
CA VAL A 293 -11.98 -15.12 9.30
C VAL A 293 -12.84 -13.87 9.37
N ALA A 294 -14.02 -13.92 9.97
CA ALA A 294 -14.89 -12.75 10.14
C ALA A 294 -14.22 -11.69 11.03
N THR A 295 -13.53 -12.11 12.08
CA THR A 295 -12.80 -11.22 12.99
C THR A 295 -11.65 -10.48 12.31
N ILE A 296 -10.88 -11.15 11.42
CA ILE A 296 -9.68 -10.57 10.81
C ILE A 296 -9.98 -9.85 9.48
N ILE A 297 -11.17 -10.01 8.92
CA ILE A 297 -11.48 -9.48 7.58
C ILE A 297 -11.42 -7.94 7.52
N GLU A 298 -11.76 -7.24 8.61
CA GLU A 298 -11.65 -5.79 8.67
C GLU A 298 -10.18 -5.35 8.61
N MET A 299 -9.29 -6.05 9.30
CA MET A 299 -7.86 -5.83 9.16
C MET A 299 -7.40 -6.00 7.71
N VAL A 300 -7.84 -7.08 7.06
CA VAL A 300 -7.48 -7.36 5.66
C VAL A 300 -8.04 -6.28 4.71
N ALA A 301 -9.22 -5.73 4.96
CA ALA A 301 -9.77 -4.63 4.16
C ALA A 301 -8.89 -3.37 4.25
N MET A 302 -8.42 -3.03 5.46
CA MET A 302 -7.53 -1.88 5.68
C MET A 302 -6.15 -2.09 5.02
N THR A 303 -5.56 -3.29 5.12
CA THR A 303 -4.28 -3.59 4.46
C THR A 303 -4.39 -3.58 2.94
N ARG A 304 -5.55 -3.95 2.37
CA ARG A 304 -5.83 -3.82 0.92
C ARG A 304 -5.91 -2.36 0.49
N PHE A 305 -6.52 -1.51 1.29
CA PHE A 305 -6.50 -0.06 1.05
C PHE A 305 -5.07 0.47 1.02
N ASP A 306 -4.23 0.05 1.95
CA ASP A 306 -2.82 0.44 1.96
C ASP A 306 -2.01 -0.11 0.77
N CYS A 307 -2.41 -1.25 0.17
CA CYS A 307 -1.86 -1.69 -1.11
C CYS A 307 -2.18 -0.70 -2.25
N MET A 308 -3.38 -0.08 -2.25
CA MET A 308 -3.74 0.98 -3.21
C MET A 308 -2.86 2.21 -3.00
N ILE A 309 -2.72 2.67 -1.75
CA ILE A 309 -1.86 3.81 -1.39
C ILE A 309 -0.42 3.54 -1.83
N GLY A 310 0.12 2.38 -1.46
CA GLY A 310 1.49 2.00 -1.78
C GLY A 310 1.76 1.95 -3.28
N SER A 311 0.87 1.33 -4.06
CA SER A 311 1.03 1.25 -5.52
C SER A 311 0.90 2.60 -6.19
N SER A 312 -0.05 3.46 -5.76
CA SER A 312 -0.18 4.83 -6.26
C SER A 312 1.07 5.67 -5.95
N ALA A 313 1.65 5.51 -4.76
CA ALA A 313 2.88 6.18 -4.33
C ALA A 313 4.10 5.79 -5.19
N LEU A 314 4.25 4.47 -5.45
CA LEU A 314 5.34 3.97 -6.31
C LEU A 314 5.22 4.51 -7.74
N MET A 315 4.00 4.55 -8.30
CA MET A 315 3.72 5.13 -9.61
C MET A 315 4.08 6.61 -9.64
N ARG A 316 3.69 7.38 -8.62
CA ARG A 316 4.02 8.81 -8.53
C ARG A 316 5.51 9.06 -8.47
N GLN A 317 6.24 8.33 -7.61
CA GLN A 317 7.69 8.50 -7.50
C GLN A 317 8.39 8.18 -8.83
N ALA A 318 7.98 7.11 -9.51
CA ALA A 318 8.52 6.76 -10.82
C ALA A 318 8.24 7.85 -11.87
N LEU A 319 7.01 8.37 -11.92
CA LEU A 319 6.62 9.48 -12.80
C LEU A 319 7.41 10.76 -12.51
N THR A 320 7.61 11.10 -11.24
CA THR A 320 8.40 12.26 -10.81
C THR A 320 9.83 12.18 -11.34
N GLN A 321 10.47 11.01 -11.22
CA GLN A 321 11.80 10.78 -11.75
C GLN A 321 11.84 10.87 -13.29
N ALA A 322 10.86 10.28 -13.97
CA ALA A 322 10.79 10.29 -15.42
C ALA A 322 10.57 11.70 -15.99
N THR A 323 9.60 12.45 -15.44
CA THR A 323 9.29 13.81 -15.90
C THR A 323 10.45 14.77 -15.64
N HIS A 324 11.08 14.69 -14.45
CA HIS A 324 12.25 15.48 -14.12
C HIS A 324 13.43 15.17 -15.04
N HIS A 325 13.75 13.91 -15.27
CA HIS A 325 14.83 13.50 -16.18
C HIS A 325 14.58 14.05 -17.60
N CYS A 326 13.39 13.84 -18.13
CA CYS A 326 13.05 14.26 -19.50
C CYS A 326 13.02 15.79 -19.67
N ALA A 327 12.75 16.56 -18.62
CA ALA A 327 12.79 18.02 -18.62
C ALA A 327 14.20 18.60 -18.72
N HIS A 328 15.25 17.82 -18.40
CA HIS A 328 16.63 18.31 -18.35
C HIS A 328 17.57 17.56 -19.31
N ARG A 329 17.20 16.38 -19.77
CA ARG A 329 18.01 15.56 -20.69
C ARG A 329 17.70 15.89 -22.14
N SER A 330 18.73 16.21 -22.91
CA SER A 330 18.62 16.47 -24.35
C SER A 330 19.11 15.29 -25.18
N VAL A 331 18.41 15.01 -26.29
CA VAL A 331 18.80 14.06 -27.34
C VAL A 331 18.58 14.71 -28.69
N SER A 332 19.59 14.64 -29.57
CA SER A 332 19.57 15.26 -30.90
C SER A 332 19.24 16.78 -30.85
N GLY A 333 19.78 17.47 -29.83
CA GLY A 333 19.66 18.94 -29.68
C GLY A 333 18.31 19.42 -29.12
N ARG A 334 17.43 18.54 -28.67
CA ARG A 334 16.13 18.87 -28.05
C ARG A 334 15.96 18.13 -26.74
N LEU A 335 15.27 18.75 -25.78
CA LEU A 335 14.89 18.08 -24.53
C LEU A 335 13.99 16.87 -24.83
N LEU A 336 14.12 15.81 -24.04
CA LEU A 336 13.27 14.63 -24.18
C LEU A 336 11.78 15.00 -24.01
N ALA A 337 11.46 15.87 -23.05
CA ALA A 337 10.09 16.35 -22.82
C ALA A 337 9.49 17.14 -23.99
N GLU A 338 10.31 17.63 -24.92
CA GLU A 338 9.84 18.34 -26.14
C GLU A 338 9.62 17.40 -27.33
N GLN A 339 9.99 16.13 -27.21
CA GLN A 339 9.84 15.18 -28.30
C GLN A 339 8.43 14.57 -28.29
N PRO A 340 7.68 14.61 -29.41
CA PRO A 340 6.27 14.19 -29.41
C PRO A 340 6.01 12.77 -28.91
N LEU A 341 6.91 11.83 -29.18
CA LEU A 341 6.77 10.47 -28.72
C LEU A 341 6.94 10.38 -27.19
N MET A 342 7.92 11.08 -26.62
CA MET A 342 8.13 11.15 -25.17
C MET A 342 6.99 11.90 -24.47
N GLN A 343 6.44 12.94 -25.08
CA GLN A 343 5.25 13.63 -24.54
C GLN A 343 4.06 12.68 -24.40
N ASN A 344 3.84 11.79 -25.38
CA ASN A 344 2.78 10.77 -25.28
C ASN A 344 3.05 9.80 -24.13
N VAL A 345 4.29 9.36 -23.94
CA VAL A 345 4.69 8.49 -22.80
C VAL A 345 4.40 9.18 -21.48
N LEU A 346 4.96 10.35 -21.25
CA LEU A 346 4.86 11.07 -19.98
C LEU A 346 3.40 11.45 -19.65
N ALA A 347 2.61 11.84 -20.65
CA ALA A 347 1.20 12.14 -20.48
C ALA A 347 0.39 10.90 -20.08
N ASP A 348 0.65 9.75 -20.68
CA ASP A 348 -0.05 8.52 -20.35
C ASP A 348 0.28 8.03 -18.93
N LEU A 349 1.56 8.13 -18.52
CA LEU A 349 1.97 7.86 -17.14
C LEU A 349 1.34 8.85 -16.15
N ALA A 350 1.20 10.12 -16.51
CA ALA A 350 0.56 11.14 -15.68
C ALA A 350 -0.93 10.82 -15.44
N LEU A 351 -1.66 10.43 -16.48
CA LEU A 351 -3.06 10.01 -16.40
C LEU A 351 -3.23 8.80 -15.47
N GLU A 352 -2.38 7.80 -15.61
CA GLU A 352 -2.44 6.58 -14.78
C GLU A 352 -2.19 6.90 -13.31
N SER A 353 -1.16 7.71 -13.01
CA SER A 353 -0.82 8.11 -11.65
C SER A 353 -1.93 8.89 -10.96
N GLU A 354 -2.51 9.89 -11.65
CA GLU A 354 -3.58 10.72 -11.09
C GLU A 354 -4.88 9.92 -10.91
N ALA A 355 -5.24 9.06 -11.86
CA ALA A 355 -6.41 8.19 -11.75
C ALA A 355 -6.30 7.19 -10.59
N ALA A 356 -5.10 6.63 -10.36
CA ALA A 356 -4.85 5.75 -9.23
C ALA A 356 -4.98 6.50 -7.89
N LEU A 357 -4.40 7.71 -7.80
CA LEU A 357 -4.50 8.56 -6.61
C LEU A 357 -5.95 8.97 -6.32
N ALA A 358 -6.70 9.39 -7.36
CA ALA A 358 -8.10 9.79 -7.23
C ALA A 358 -8.96 8.69 -6.60
N LEU A 359 -8.87 7.47 -7.12
CA LEU A 359 -9.61 6.32 -6.58
C LEU A 359 -9.14 5.95 -5.16
N THR A 360 -7.85 6.04 -4.89
CA THR A 360 -7.27 5.76 -3.57
C THR A 360 -7.80 6.75 -2.53
N LEU A 361 -7.79 8.05 -2.81
CA LEU A 361 -8.26 9.05 -1.85
C LEU A 361 -9.79 9.11 -1.75
N ARG A 362 -10.54 8.77 -2.83
CA ARG A 362 -11.99 8.53 -2.76
C ARG A 362 -12.32 7.39 -1.78
N MET A 363 -11.51 6.34 -1.79
CA MET A 363 -11.63 5.24 -0.82
C MET A 363 -11.36 5.71 0.61
N GLY A 364 -10.33 6.57 0.82
CA GLY A 364 -10.06 7.19 2.12
C GLY A 364 -11.25 7.99 2.64
N ARG A 365 -11.89 8.79 1.78
CA ARG A 365 -13.11 9.52 2.13
C ARG A 365 -14.25 8.57 2.54
N ALA A 366 -14.44 7.48 1.81
CA ALA A 366 -15.48 6.50 2.15
C ALA A 366 -15.26 5.85 3.53
N LEU A 367 -14.01 5.61 3.91
CA LEU A 367 -13.66 5.10 5.24
C LEU A 367 -13.96 6.10 6.37
N ASP A 368 -13.94 7.40 6.10
CA ASP A 368 -14.34 8.43 7.07
C ASP A 368 -15.88 8.51 7.27
N HIS A 369 -16.66 7.85 6.41
CA HIS A 369 -18.13 7.91 6.37
C HIS A 369 -18.80 6.53 6.37
N LEU A 370 -18.22 5.55 7.07
CA LEU A 370 -18.73 4.16 7.09
C LEU A 370 -20.13 4.02 7.72
N ASP A 371 -20.60 5.00 8.46
CA ASP A 371 -21.96 5.09 8.99
C ASP A 371 -23.02 5.37 7.90
N GLU A 372 -22.60 5.93 6.76
CA GLU A 372 -23.44 6.10 5.58
C GLU A 372 -23.53 4.78 4.79
N SER A 373 -24.76 4.30 4.54
CA SER A 373 -24.97 2.99 3.87
C SER A 373 -24.39 2.93 2.45
N HIS A 374 -24.36 4.06 1.73
CA HIS A 374 -23.72 4.15 0.41
C HIS A 374 -22.22 3.96 0.51
N GLU A 375 -21.55 4.68 1.42
CA GLU A 375 -20.10 4.65 1.59
C GLU A 375 -19.61 3.29 2.12
N SER A 376 -20.36 2.68 3.03
CA SER A 376 -20.08 1.32 3.51
C SER A 376 -20.13 0.28 2.38
N ARG A 377 -21.13 0.35 1.50
CA ARG A 377 -21.24 -0.52 0.31
C ARG A 377 -20.15 -0.23 -0.72
N PHE A 378 -19.84 1.04 -0.92
CA PHE A 378 -18.73 1.47 -1.77
C PHE A 378 -17.41 0.87 -1.28
N VAL A 379 -17.07 1.03 0.01
CA VAL A 379 -15.87 0.43 0.62
C VAL A 379 -15.84 -1.08 0.40
N ARG A 380 -16.96 -1.76 0.63
CA ARG A 380 -17.04 -3.22 0.46
C ARG A 380 -16.66 -3.71 -0.94
N LEU A 381 -17.07 -2.99 -1.96
CA LEU A 381 -16.78 -3.33 -3.36
C LEU A 381 -15.41 -2.79 -3.79
N VAL A 382 -15.19 -1.50 -3.60
CA VAL A 382 -14.09 -0.77 -4.23
C VAL A 382 -12.74 -1.10 -3.59
N THR A 383 -12.71 -1.61 -2.36
CA THR A 383 -11.47 -2.17 -1.78
C THR A 383 -10.88 -3.26 -2.69
N ALA A 384 -11.70 -4.19 -3.18
CA ALA A 384 -11.23 -5.26 -4.05
C ALA A 384 -10.94 -4.76 -5.48
N VAL A 385 -11.81 -3.91 -6.02
CA VAL A 385 -11.65 -3.30 -7.36
C VAL A 385 -10.36 -2.48 -7.45
N GLY A 386 -10.18 -1.53 -6.52
CA GLY A 386 -9.02 -0.64 -6.51
C GLY A 386 -7.72 -1.38 -6.23
N LYS A 387 -7.72 -2.31 -5.27
CA LYS A 387 -6.55 -3.14 -4.98
C LYS A 387 -6.16 -4.00 -6.19
N TYR A 388 -7.13 -4.59 -6.90
CA TYR A 388 -6.85 -5.33 -8.13
C TYR A 388 -6.21 -4.43 -9.18
N TRP A 389 -6.92 -3.37 -9.55
CA TRP A 389 -6.56 -2.54 -10.70
C TRP A 389 -5.26 -1.78 -10.48
N ILE A 390 -5.18 -0.95 -9.43
CA ILE A 390 -4.03 -0.09 -9.17
C ILE A 390 -2.74 -0.91 -9.00
N CYS A 391 -2.80 -2.00 -8.21
CA CYS A 391 -1.61 -2.81 -7.98
C CYS A 391 -1.18 -3.60 -9.23
N LYS A 392 -2.11 -3.93 -10.15
CA LYS A 392 -1.77 -4.57 -11.43
C LYS A 392 -1.12 -3.61 -12.42
N ARG A 393 -1.49 -2.32 -12.37
CA ARG A 393 -0.96 -1.31 -13.28
C ARG A 393 0.44 -0.84 -12.90
N ALA A 394 0.76 -0.80 -11.62
CA ALA A 394 2.00 -0.25 -11.10
C ALA A 394 3.29 -0.86 -11.68
N PRO A 395 3.48 -2.20 -11.78
CA PRO A 395 4.73 -2.75 -12.31
C PRO A 395 5.04 -2.32 -13.75
N ALA A 396 4.05 -2.34 -14.63
CA ALA A 396 4.22 -1.95 -16.03
C ALA A 396 4.49 -0.44 -16.17
N MET A 397 3.79 0.38 -15.39
CA MET A 397 4.01 1.82 -15.37
C MET A 397 5.42 2.21 -14.89
N ILE A 398 5.90 1.57 -13.83
CA ILE A 398 7.25 1.83 -13.29
C ILE A 398 8.33 1.40 -14.27
N ASN A 399 8.12 0.29 -15.00
CA ASN A 399 9.03 -0.13 -16.06
C ASN A 399 9.11 0.92 -17.17
N GLU A 400 7.97 1.41 -17.64
CA GLU A 400 7.92 2.46 -18.67
C GLU A 400 8.62 3.75 -18.20
N ALA A 401 8.41 4.15 -16.95
CA ALA A 401 9.09 5.29 -16.35
C ALA A 401 10.61 5.08 -16.28
N ALA A 402 11.08 3.87 -15.97
CA ALA A 402 12.51 3.54 -15.98
C ALA A 402 13.12 3.64 -17.38
N GLU A 403 12.39 3.23 -18.42
CA GLU A 403 12.81 3.37 -19.81
C GLU A 403 13.02 4.83 -20.22
N CYS A 404 12.24 5.77 -19.67
CA CYS A 404 12.43 7.22 -19.91
C CYS A 404 13.83 7.72 -19.49
N LEU A 405 14.45 7.09 -18.48
CA LEU A 405 15.79 7.45 -18.01
C LEU A 405 16.90 6.70 -18.77
N GLY A 406 16.56 5.71 -19.61
CA GLY A 406 17.54 4.85 -20.25
C GLY A 406 18.37 4.06 -19.24
N GLY A 407 19.68 3.94 -19.46
CA GLY A 407 20.58 3.20 -18.55
C GLY A 407 20.55 3.69 -17.09
N ALA A 408 20.32 4.99 -16.87
CA ALA A 408 20.19 5.56 -15.53
C ALA A 408 18.97 5.04 -14.77
N GLY A 409 17.90 4.64 -15.46
CA GLY A 409 16.73 4.01 -14.84
C GLY A 409 16.92 2.56 -14.43
N TYR A 410 18.02 1.92 -14.84
CA TYR A 410 18.30 0.50 -14.61
C TYR A 410 19.39 0.22 -13.58
N VAL A 411 20.17 1.25 -13.18
CA VAL A 411 21.25 1.11 -12.20
C VAL A 411 20.78 1.51 -10.80
N GLU A 412 21.36 0.88 -9.78
CA GLU A 412 20.96 1.05 -8.36
C GLU A 412 21.29 2.45 -7.78
N ASP A 413 22.01 3.29 -8.51
CA ASP A 413 22.21 4.71 -8.18
C ASP A 413 20.91 5.52 -8.32
N SER A 414 19.94 5.01 -9.08
CA SER A 414 18.58 5.51 -9.24
C SER A 414 17.60 4.76 -8.33
N ILE A 415 16.51 5.43 -7.95
CA ILE A 415 15.44 4.79 -7.18
C ILE A 415 14.59 3.81 -8.02
N LEU A 416 14.59 3.92 -9.38
CA LEU A 416 13.70 3.15 -10.26
C LEU A 416 13.83 1.63 -10.11
N PRO A 417 15.03 1.03 -10.04
CA PRO A 417 15.15 -0.41 -9.81
C PRO A 417 14.51 -0.85 -8.50
N ARG A 418 14.64 -0.05 -7.43
CA ARG A 418 14.00 -0.33 -6.14
C ARG A 418 12.48 -0.28 -6.26
N LEU A 419 11.91 0.76 -6.91
CA LEU A 419 10.47 0.89 -7.13
C LEU A 419 9.92 -0.29 -7.97
N TYR A 420 10.64 -0.69 -9.00
CA TYR A 420 10.26 -1.82 -9.86
C TYR A 420 10.23 -3.15 -9.09
N ARG A 421 11.25 -3.42 -8.27
CA ARG A 421 11.27 -4.62 -7.43
C ARG A 421 10.17 -4.63 -6.37
N GLU A 422 9.75 -3.46 -5.91
CA GLU A 422 8.72 -3.30 -4.88
C GLU A 422 7.31 -3.54 -5.43
N ALA A 423 7.02 -3.02 -6.61
CA ALA A 423 5.66 -2.96 -7.15
C ALA A 423 4.92 -4.32 -7.22
N PRO A 424 5.54 -5.46 -7.62
CA PRO A 424 4.84 -6.74 -7.73
C PRO A 424 4.25 -7.27 -6.42
N VAL A 425 4.80 -6.91 -5.26
CA VAL A 425 4.34 -7.46 -3.98
C VAL A 425 2.91 -7.02 -3.67
N ASN A 426 2.55 -5.77 -4.01
CA ASN A 426 1.21 -5.23 -3.75
C ASN A 426 0.11 -5.96 -4.55
N SER A 427 0.41 -6.52 -5.71
CA SER A 427 -0.53 -7.35 -6.45
C SER A 427 -0.56 -8.81 -5.99
N THR A 428 0.35 -9.22 -5.08
CA THR A 428 0.54 -10.60 -4.63
C THR A 428 -0.05 -10.83 -3.24
N TRP A 429 0.38 -10.06 -2.24
CA TRP A 429 -0.09 -10.20 -0.86
C TRP A 429 -1.51 -9.68 -0.67
N GLU A 430 -2.13 -9.92 0.50
CA GLU A 430 -3.51 -9.50 0.84
C GLU A 430 -4.57 -10.02 -0.14
N GLY A 431 -4.26 -11.11 -0.82
CA GLY A 431 -5.04 -11.69 -1.90
C GLY A 431 -4.57 -11.22 -3.28
N SER A 432 -4.17 -12.18 -4.11
CA SER A 432 -3.73 -11.93 -5.49
C SER A 432 -4.88 -11.46 -6.39
N GLY A 433 -4.58 -11.10 -7.64
CA GLY A 433 -5.57 -10.56 -8.58
C GLY A 433 -6.83 -11.41 -8.71
N ASN A 434 -6.74 -12.74 -8.83
CA ASN A 434 -7.92 -13.60 -8.90
C ASN A 434 -8.74 -13.57 -7.61
N VAL A 435 -8.08 -13.49 -6.45
CA VAL A 435 -8.77 -13.39 -5.15
C VAL A 435 -9.58 -12.10 -5.06
N GLN A 436 -9.02 -10.97 -5.54
CA GLN A 436 -9.75 -9.70 -5.59
C GLN A 436 -10.96 -9.77 -6.52
N CYS A 437 -10.80 -10.28 -7.73
CA CYS A 437 -11.92 -10.41 -8.69
C CYS A 437 -13.03 -11.35 -8.17
N LEU A 438 -12.66 -12.44 -7.50
CA LEU A 438 -13.65 -13.31 -6.85
C LEU A 438 -14.33 -12.63 -5.65
N ASP A 439 -13.62 -11.72 -4.94
CA ASP A 439 -14.22 -10.95 -3.85
C ASP A 439 -15.18 -9.87 -4.37
N VAL A 440 -14.88 -9.24 -5.52
CA VAL A 440 -15.82 -8.37 -6.25
C VAL A 440 -17.11 -9.12 -6.56
N LEU A 441 -17.03 -10.32 -7.17
CA LEU A 441 -18.22 -11.12 -7.47
C LEU A 441 -18.98 -11.52 -6.20
N ARG A 442 -18.27 -11.81 -5.11
CA ARG A 442 -18.89 -12.12 -3.82
C ARG A 442 -19.63 -10.92 -3.24
N ALA A 443 -19.06 -9.73 -3.30
CA ALA A 443 -19.71 -8.51 -2.84
C ALA A 443 -21.00 -8.25 -3.62
N LEU A 444 -20.94 -8.32 -4.94
CA LEU A 444 -22.07 -8.09 -5.82
C LEU A 444 -23.19 -9.14 -5.66
N SER A 445 -22.85 -10.40 -5.33
CA SER A 445 -23.83 -11.49 -5.24
C SER A 445 -24.44 -11.68 -3.85
N LYS A 446 -23.70 -11.31 -2.77
CA LYS A 446 -24.10 -11.65 -1.40
C LYS A 446 -24.59 -10.46 -0.58
N GLU A 447 -24.25 -9.24 -0.98
CA GLU A 447 -24.56 -8.07 -0.19
C GLU A 447 -25.58 -7.18 -0.90
N PRO A 448 -26.82 -7.11 -0.38
CA PRO A 448 -27.89 -6.32 -0.99
C PRO A 448 -27.52 -4.85 -1.16
N GLY A 449 -27.79 -4.30 -2.35
CA GLY A 449 -27.60 -2.89 -2.67
C GLY A 449 -26.16 -2.48 -3.00
N VAL A 450 -25.20 -3.41 -3.05
CA VAL A 450 -23.82 -3.08 -3.47
C VAL A 450 -23.76 -2.74 -4.96
N LEU A 451 -24.50 -3.47 -5.79
CA LEU A 451 -24.60 -3.16 -7.23
C LEU A 451 -25.31 -1.83 -7.47
N ASP A 452 -26.37 -1.55 -6.71
CA ASP A 452 -27.09 -0.27 -6.80
C ASP A 452 -26.15 0.88 -6.40
N ALA A 453 -25.44 0.74 -5.27
CA ALA A 453 -24.48 1.76 -4.84
C ALA A 453 -23.36 2.03 -5.86
N LEU A 454 -22.91 0.99 -6.60
CA LEU A 454 -21.95 1.17 -7.69
C LEU A 454 -22.55 2.03 -8.82
N PHE A 455 -23.76 1.72 -9.27
CA PHE A 455 -24.38 2.47 -10.37
C PHE A 455 -24.88 3.84 -9.94
N ASP A 456 -25.25 4.04 -8.69
CA ASP A 456 -25.52 5.35 -8.10
C ASP A 456 -24.26 6.21 -8.08
N GLU A 457 -23.12 5.63 -7.66
CA GLU A 457 -21.81 6.32 -7.72
C GLU A 457 -21.42 6.69 -9.15
N LEU A 458 -21.61 5.80 -10.14
CA LEU A 458 -21.25 6.04 -11.53
C LEU A 458 -22.19 7.05 -12.22
N GLY A 459 -23.45 7.12 -11.80
CA GLY A 459 -24.47 7.99 -12.41
C GLY A 459 -24.75 7.66 -13.87
N ASP A 460 -24.96 8.74 -14.65
CA ASP A 460 -25.25 8.68 -16.10
C ASP A 460 -24.02 8.99 -16.99
N GLY A 461 -22.82 9.05 -16.39
CA GLY A 461 -21.59 9.37 -17.11
C GLY A 461 -21.22 10.86 -17.13
N HIS A 462 -21.84 11.70 -16.29
CA HIS A 462 -21.52 13.12 -16.11
C HIS A 462 -21.48 13.93 -17.42
N GLY A 463 -22.34 13.57 -18.39
CA GLY A 463 -22.41 14.24 -19.69
C GLY A 463 -21.39 13.79 -20.72
N ASP A 464 -20.45 12.91 -20.39
CA ASP A 464 -19.55 12.31 -21.38
C ASP A 464 -20.18 11.07 -22.01
N ARG A 465 -20.40 11.11 -23.33
CA ARG A 465 -21.06 10.03 -24.07
C ARG A 465 -20.27 8.73 -24.10
N ARG A 466 -18.94 8.79 -24.03
CA ARG A 466 -18.04 7.62 -24.03
C ARG A 466 -18.17 6.88 -22.71
N LEU A 467 -18.14 7.60 -21.59
CA LEU A 467 -18.35 7.04 -20.26
C LEU A 467 -19.78 6.50 -20.11
N ALA A 468 -20.79 7.24 -20.57
CA ALA A 468 -22.19 6.79 -20.54
C ALA A 468 -22.39 5.47 -21.31
N ALA A 469 -21.76 5.35 -22.48
CA ALA A 469 -21.80 4.10 -23.27
C ALA A 469 -21.09 2.95 -22.53
N HIS A 470 -19.95 3.21 -21.91
CA HIS A 470 -19.21 2.22 -21.10
C HIS A 470 -20.02 1.75 -19.89
N ILE A 471 -20.66 2.67 -19.15
CA ILE A 471 -21.56 2.33 -18.03
C ILE A 471 -22.75 1.52 -18.52
N THR A 472 -23.31 1.83 -19.69
CA THR A 472 -24.43 1.06 -20.28
C THR A 472 -24.00 -0.36 -20.63
N ALA A 473 -22.81 -0.54 -21.23
CA ALA A 473 -22.25 -1.85 -21.52
C ALA A 473 -22.02 -2.64 -20.23
N LEU A 474 -21.41 -2.01 -19.21
CA LEU A 474 -21.18 -2.63 -17.90
C LEU A 474 -22.49 -3.06 -17.22
N LYS A 475 -23.58 -2.26 -17.31
CA LYS A 475 -24.92 -2.68 -16.84
C LYS A 475 -25.41 -3.91 -17.58
N GLY A 476 -25.19 -3.97 -18.90
CA GLY A 476 -25.52 -5.12 -19.73
C GLY A 476 -24.80 -6.41 -19.30
N ASP A 477 -23.53 -6.31 -18.91
CA ASP A 477 -22.74 -7.46 -18.47
C ASP A 477 -23.30 -8.15 -17.21
N PHE A 478 -24.04 -7.44 -16.38
CA PHE A 478 -24.69 -7.99 -15.19
C PHE A 478 -26.10 -8.59 -15.47
N THR A 479 -26.61 -8.49 -16.70
CA THR A 479 -27.88 -9.15 -17.09
C THR A 479 -27.66 -10.62 -17.41
N ASP A 480 -26.48 -11.02 -17.83
CA ASP A 480 -26.07 -12.40 -18.05
C ASP A 480 -24.95 -12.79 -17.08
N LEU A 481 -25.28 -13.65 -16.11
CA LEU A 481 -24.35 -14.14 -15.11
C LEU A 481 -23.70 -15.48 -15.52
N SER A 482 -23.99 -16.01 -16.70
CA SER A 482 -23.28 -17.16 -17.25
C SER A 482 -21.82 -16.82 -17.42
N ASP A 483 -20.93 -17.73 -17.05
CA ASP A 483 -19.47 -17.56 -17.13
C ASP A 483 -18.89 -16.32 -16.39
N ILE A 484 -19.63 -15.75 -15.44
CA ILE A 484 -19.25 -14.53 -14.73
C ILE A 484 -17.85 -14.65 -14.08
N GLN A 485 -17.47 -15.84 -13.57
CA GLN A 485 -16.12 -16.06 -13.02
C GLN A 485 -15.03 -15.96 -14.10
N TYR A 486 -15.32 -16.41 -15.32
CA TYR A 486 -14.38 -16.30 -16.43
C TYR A 486 -14.16 -14.84 -16.83
N ARG A 487 -15.22 -14.02 -16.80
CA ARG A 487 -15.21 -12.60 -17.10
C ARG A 487 -14.80 -11.70 -15.92
N ALA A 488 -14.57 -12.26 -14.72
CA ALA A 488 -14.40 -11.50 -13.49
C ALA A 488 -13.28 -10.44 -13.55
N ARG A 489 -12.17 -10.70 -14.23
CA ARG A 489 -11.09 -9.73 -14.40
C ARG A 489 -11.50 -8.56 -15.27
N GLN A 490 -12.16 -8.82 -16.39
CA GLN A 490 -12.66 -7.78 -17.28
C GLN A 490 -13.69 -6.91 -16.56
N LEU A 491 -14.68 -7.51 -15.91
CA LEU A 491 -15.68 -6.77 -15.13
C LEU A 491 -15.04 -5.89 -14.05
N THR A 492 -14.03 -6.40 -13.35
CA THR A 492 -13.32 -5.62 -12.31
C THR A 492 -12.54 -4.45 -12.93
N GLU A 493 -11.92 -4.64 -14.10
CA GLU A 493 -11.25 -3.61 -14.87
C GLU A 493 -12.23 -2.53 -15.33
N ASP A 494 -13.35 -2.93 -15.94
CA ASP A 494 -14.38 -2.03 -16.45
C ASP A 494 -14.98 -1.16 -15.33
N ILE A 495 -15.23 -1.76 -14.15
CA ILE A 495 -15.66 -1.02 -12.94
C ILE A 495 -14.59 -0.01 -12.52
N ALA A 496 -13.32 -0.42 -12.46
CA ALA A 496 -12.23 0.44 -12.03
C ALA A 496 -12.06 1.65 -12.95
N VAL A 497 -12.05 1.41 -14.26
CA VAL A 497 -11.90 2.44 -15.29
C VAL A 497 -13.09 3.40 -15.29
N ALA A 498 -14.33 2.89 -15.14
CA ALA A 498 -15.52 3.73 -15.02
C ALA A 498 -15.46 4.65 -13.79
N LEU A 499 -15.08 4.11 -12.62
CA LEU A 499 -14.93 4.89 -11.38
C LEU A 499 -13.86 5.96 -11.53
N GLN A 500 -12.69 5.60 -12.05
CA GLN A 500 -11.61 6.56 -12.27
C GLN A 500 -12.03 7.69 -13.24
N ALA A 501 -12.65 7.34 -14.36
CA ALA A 501 -13.13 8.32 -15.33
C ALA A 501 -14.16 9.29 -14.71
N LYS A 502 -15.12 8.76 -13.96
CA LYS A 502 -16.12 9.56 -13.23
C LYS A 502 -15.46 10.54 -12.27
N LEU A 503 -14.53 10.07 -11.42
CA LEU A 503 -13.84 10.90 -10.45
C LEU A 503 -13.05 12.04 -11.11
N LEU A 504 -12.35 11.73 -12.21
CA LEU A 504 -11.58 12.73 -12.98
C LEU A 504 -12.49 13.77 -13.66
N LEU A 505 -13.67 13.38 -14.16
CA LEU A 505 -14.67 14.32 -14.68
C LEU A 505 -15.17 15.27 -13.59
N GLU A 506 -15.51 14.74 -12.42
CA GLU A 506 -15.97 15.54 -11.27
C GLU A 506 -14.90 16.51 -10.75
N ALA A 507 -13.61 16.17 -10.92
CA ALA A 507 -12.52 17.07 -10.55
C ALA A 507 -12.46 18.33 -11.43
N GLY A 508 -13.05 18.28 -12.63
CA GLY A 508 -13.23 19.43 -13.51
C GLY A 508 -12.01 19.81 -14.35
N ASN A 509 -10.92 19.03 -14.31
CA ASN A 509 -9.79 19.22 -15.23
C ASN A 509 -10.05 18.46 -16.53
N THR A 510 -10.46 19.20 -17.57
CA THR A 510 -10.85 18.62 -18.86
C THR A 510 -9.71 17.91 -19.58
N ALA A 511 -8.47 18.38 -19.46
CA ALA A 511 -7.32 17.72 -20.09
C ALA A 511 -7.11 16.32 -19.48
N VAL A 512 -7.22 16.21 -18.15
CA VAL A 512 -7.06 14.93 -17.43
C VAL A 512 -8.21 13.98 -17.72
N SER A 513 -9.45 14.45 -17.58
CA SER A 513 -10.63 13.59 -17.77
C SER A 513 -10.80 13.15 -19.24
N ASP A 514 -10.63 14.07 -20.19
CA ASP A 514 -10.73 13.75 -21.62
C ASP A 514 -9.59 12.81 -22.06
N GLY A 515 -8.35 13.11 -21.63
CA GLY A 515 -7.20 12.26 -21.92
C GLY A 515 -7.36 10.84 -21.37
N PHE A 516 -7.83 10.69 -20.12
CA PHE A 516 -8.08 9.39 -19.52
C PHE A 516 -9.18 8.61 -20.25
N ILE A 517 -10.33 9.22 -20.50
CA ILE A 517 -11.45 8.58 -21.21
C ILE A 517 -11.06 8.22 -22.64
N ALA A 518 -10.35 9.08 -23.33
CA ALA A 518 -9.85 8.80 -24.69
C ALA A 518 -8.87 7.62 -24.71
N GLY A 519 -7.95 7.57 -23.74
CA GLY A 519 -6.91 6.55 -23.69
C GLY A 519 -7.35 5.20 -23.09
N ARG A 520 -8.33 5.18 -22.16
CA ARG A 520 -8.74 3.96 -21.43
C ARG A 520 -10.10 3.41 -21.86
N ILE A 521 -11.04 4.25 -22.26
CA ILE A 521 -12.39 3.82 -22.64
C ILE A 521 -12.55 3.76 -24.17
N ALA A 522 -12.15 4.82 -24.89
CA ALA A 522 -12.43 4.90 -26.32
C ALA A 522 -11.39 4.17 -27.19
N ALA A 523 -10.10 4.25 -26.86
CA ALA A 523 -9.03 3.71 -27.71
C ALA A 523 -8.54 2.31 -27.31
N GLY A 524 -8.64 1.93 -26.03
CA GLY A 524 -8.24 0.60 -25.54
C GLY A 524 -6.77 0.26 -25.79
N GLY A 525 -5.85 1.19 -25.53
CA GLY A 525 -4.41 0.95 -25.70
C GLY A 525 -3.91 -0.24 -24.89
N ARG A 526 -3.08 -1.11 -25.50
CA ARG A 526 -2.57 -2.35 -24.87
C ARG A 526 -1.31 -2.12 -24.05
N VAL A 527 -0.55 -1.09 -24.36
CA VAL A 527 0.66 -0.64 -23.66
C VAL A 527 0.56 0.85 -23.40
N TYR A 528 1.43 1.38 -22.54
CA TYR A 528 1.55 2.83 -22.37
C TYR A 528 2.05 3.51 -23.65
N SER A 529 1.89 4.83 -23.75
CA SER A 529 2.33 5.64 -24.91
C SER A 529 1.45 5.49 -26.16
N ALA A 530 0.21 5.05 -25.99
CA ALA A 530 -0.74 4.86 -27.07
C ALA A 530 -1.94 5.81 -26.99
N LEU A 531 -1.75 7.01 -26.44
CA LEU A 531 -2.79 8.04 -26.38
C LEU A 531 -3.20 8.49 -27.81
N PRO A 532 -4.51 8.65 -28.07
CA PRO A 532 -5.00 9.06 -29.38
C PRO A 532 -4.68 10.53 -29.69
N ARG A 533 -4.84 10.91 -30.96
CA ARG A 533 -4.70 12.31 -31.36
C ARG A 533 -5.70 13.19 -30.63
N GLY A 534 -5.29 14.43 -30.30
CA GLY A 534 -6.13 15.43 -29.64
C GLY A 534 -6.06 15.46 -28.13
N VAL A 535 -5.35 14.50 -27.50
CA VAL A 535 -5.05 14.59 -26.07
C VAL A 535 -4.09 15.75 -25.81
N ASP A 536 -4.42 16.59 -24.82
CA ASP A 536 -3.58 17.73 -24.40
C ASP A 536 -2.39 17.23 -23.55
N VAL A 537 -1.40 16.67 -24.25
CA VAL A 537 -0.21 16.09 -23.62
C VAL A 537 0.64 17.14 -22.89
N GLU A 538 0.65 18.37 -23.36
CA GLU A 538 1.42 19.47 -22.77
C GLU A 538 0.91 19.81 -21.37
N THR A 539 -0.41 20.01 -21.23
CA THR A 539 -1.04 20.24 -19.94
C THR A 539 -0.84 19.06 -18.98
N LEU A 540 -0.97 17.81 -19.45
CA LEU A 540 -0.78 16.62 -18.62
C LEU A 540 0.65 16.50 -18.09
N VAL A 541 1.65 16.68 -18.95
CA VAL A 541 3.07 16.61 -18.56
C VAL A 541 3.42 17.76 -17.61
N SER A 542 3.00 18.99 -17.92
CA SER A 542 3.23 20.16 -17.06
C SER A 542 2.63 19.95 -15.64
N ARG A 543 1.40 19.42 -15.58
CA ARG A 543 0.71 19.13 -14.31
C ARG A 543 1.43 18.07 -13.46
N ALA A 544 2.04 17.09 -14.11
CA ALA A 544 2.73 15.97 -13.44
C ALA A 544 4.19 16.28 -13.08
N SER A 545 4.79 17.27 -13.78
CA SER A 545 6.20 17.62 -13.59
C SER A 545 6.43 18.27 -12.21
N PRO A 546 7.52 17.91 -11.50
CA PRO A 546 7.85 18.53 -10.24
C PRO A 546 8.18 20.02 -10.45
N GLN A 547 7.49 20.89 -9.72
CA GLN A 547 7.81 22.33 -9.66
C GLN A 547 8.92 22.49 -8.63
N VAL A 548 10.17 22.37 -9.08
CA VAL A 548 11.35 22.63 -8.23
C VAL A 548 11.60 24.13 -8.26
N ALA A 549 11.51 24.79 -7.10
CA ALA A 549 11.74 26.22 -6.94
C ALA A 549 13.24 26.56 -6.94
#